data_a29436907f0c8c61405f11d1143b37fe
#
_entry.id   a29436907f0c8c61405f11d1143b37fe
#
_cell.length_a   1.000
_cell.length_b   1.000
_cell.length_c   1.000
_cell.angle_alpha   90.00
_cell.angle_beta   90.00
_cell.angle_gamma   90.00
#
_symmetry.space_group_name_H-M   'P 1'
#
loop_
_entity.id
_entity.type
_entity.pdbx_description
1 polymer ?
#
loop_
_entity_poly.entity_id
_entity_poly.type
_entity_poly.pdbx_seq_one_letter_code
_entity_poly.pdbx_strand_id
1 'polypeptide(L)'
;MSDSTAVLTGGRVSGRVGALAAARRFRLGGGSAYLYLLPSLVFLALFTFYPIGFSAYLSLFRWNVLNPEKVFVGLENYLHLWQEPLFWLVLRNNLFYALGTIPMTMALGLFLAVLVNQKLGAARNIYRVALFYPTMVPMVAAAMLWVWIFNPGIGLFNYYTAFLGIPRIEWLYDRYWALPAIIIMSIWKNFGYFMLIYLAALQGIPAELHEAASIEGAGAWRRFWRITFPLLMPATLFVFVVAIISSFQVFDQVFVMTQGGPADQTNVLTFYIYQHAFRFWDIGMGAALTTIFICLLLVLIVLVFRYVGRRVYYEAD
;
A
#
# COMPACT_ATOMS: atom_id res chain seq x y z
N MET A 1 -7.37 44.82 78.33
CA MET A 1 -8.76 45.21 78.17
C MET A 1 -9.28 44.77 76.83
N SER A 2 -10.26 43.88 76.95
CA SER A 2 -11.33 43.45 76.04
C SER A 2 -10.97 43.02 74.63
N ASP A 3 -10.96 41.74 74.40
CA ASP A 3 -12.09 40.90 74.03
C ASP A 3 -12.86 41.31 72.75
N SER A 4 -12.75 40.52 71.74
CA SER A 4 -13.93 40.07 70.96
C SER A 4 -13.58 39.01 69.94
N THR A 5 -13.84 37.79 70.28
CA THR A 5 -14.04 36.62 69.44
C THR A 5 -15.18 36.85 68.46
N ALA A 6 -14.95 36.62 67.19
CA ALA A 6 -16.01 36.43 66.17
C ALA A 6 -15.79 35.09 65.44
N VAL A 7 -16.55 34.13 65.87
CA VAL A 7 -16.83 32.83 65.20
C VAL A 7 -17.59 33.11 63.94
N LEU A 8 -17.02 32.82 62.80
CA LEU A 8 -17.75 32.72 61.54
C LEU A 8 -17.91 31.29 61.11
N THR A 9 -19.13 30.88 61.24
CA THR A 9 -19.76 29.61 60.83
C THR A 9 -19.40 29.18 59.41
N GLY A 10 -18.89 27.99 59.32
CA GLY A 10 -18.68 27.29 58.04
C GLY A 10 -19.99 27.00 57.34
N GLY A 11 -20.24 27.79 56.30
CA GLY A 11 -21.31 27.54 55.34
C GLY A 11 -20.94 26.42 54.38
N ARG A 12 -21.71 25.36 54.39
CA ARG A 12 -21.67 24.22 53.46
C ARG A 12 -21.79 24.68 52.02
N VAL A 13 -20.72 24.66 51.26
CA VAL A 13 -20.67 24.76 49.80
C VAL A 13 -20.25 23.44 49.16
N SER A 14 -20.65 22.30 49.77
CA SER A 14 -20.30 20.97 49.22
C SER A 14 -21.42 20.29 48.42
N GLY A 15 -22.48 21.03 48.08
CA GLY A 15 -23.69 20.46 47.47
C GLY A 15 -23.92 20.67 45.98
N ARG A 16 -23.06 21.42 45.28
CA ARG A 16 -23.30 21.75 43.84
C ARG A 16 -22.23 21.31 42.83
N VAL A 17 -21.10 20.81 43.29
CA VAL A 17 -20.07 20.29 42.37
C VAL A 17 -20.27 18.82 42.04
N GLY A 18 -21.06 18.10 42.83
CA GLY A 18 -21.39 16.68 42.60
C GLY A 18 -22.47 16.42 41.55
N ALA A 19 -23.23 17.46 41.16
CA ALA A 19 -24.37 17.29 40.24
C ALA A 19 -24.02 17.48 38.74
N LEU A 20 -22.83 17.97 38.41
CA LEU A 20 -22.37 18.14 37.00
C LEU A 20 -21.43 17.00 36.57
N ALA A 21 -21.01 16.11 37.44
CA ALA A 21 -20.19 14.95 37.10
C ALA A 21 -21.01 13.68 36.79
N ALA A 22 -22.33 13.76 36.83
CA ALA A 22 -23.23 12.79 36.19
C ALA A 22 -23.39 13.10 34.71
N ALA A 23 -22.27 13.32 33.97
CA ALA A 23 -22.28 13.21 32.55
C ALA A 23 -22.85 11.83 32.19
N ARG A 24 -24.10 11.83 31.76
CA ARG A 24 -24.84 10.72 31.20
C ARG A 24 -23.83 9.82 30.46
N ARG A 25 -23.38 8.75 31.09
CA ARG A 25 -22.87 7.59 30.36
C ARG A 25 -24.05 7.14 29.50
N PHE A 26 -24.08 7.63 28.28
CA PHE A 26 -24.90 7.09 27.23
C PHE A 26 -24.42 5.65 27.10
N ARG A 27 -25.03 4.73 27.86
CA ARG A 27 -25.01 3.31 27.55
C ARG A 27 -25.77 3.19 26.24
N LEU A 28 -25.06 3.41 25.14
CA LEU A 28 -25.47 2.91 23.86
C LEU A 28 -25.59 1.40 24.06
N GLY A 29 -26.81 0.90 24.28
CA GLY A 29 -27.07 -0.53 24.28
C GLY A 29 -26.47 -1.07 22.98
N GLY A 30 -25.82 -2.24 23.01
CA GLY A 30 -25.05 -2.76 21.87
C GLY A 30 -25.75 -2.67 20.52
N GLY A 31 -27.10 -2.60 20.50
CA GLY A 31 -27.90 -2.40 19.27
C GLY A 31 -27.80 -1.00 18.65
N SER A 32 -27.63 0.08 19.42
CA SER A 32 -27.55 1.43 18.85
C SER A 32 -26.24 1.68 18.11
N ALA A 33 -25.13 1.03 18.52
CA ALA A 33 -23.87 1.10 17.80
C ALA A 33 -23.98 0.53 16.37
N TYR A 34 -24.67 -0.59 16.21
CA TYR A 34 -24.93 -1.17 14.88
C TYR A 34 -25.80 -0.29 14.00
N LEU A 35 -26.74 0.48 14.58
CA LEU A 35 -27.59 1.40 13.83
C LEU A 35 -26.76 2.55 13.20
N TYR A 36 -25.77 3.07 13.91
CA TYR A 36 -24.83 4.08 13.36
C TYR A 36 -23.92 3.50 12.29
N LEU A 37 -23.53 2.23 12.38
CA LEU A 37 -22.71 1.55 11.39
C LEU A 37 -23.52 1.05 10.17
N LEU A 38 -24.83 0.94 10.31
CA LEU A 38 -25.72 0.35 9.30
C LEU A 38 -25.56 0.97 7.90
N PRO A 39 -25.54 2.31 7.72
CA PRO A 39 -25.33 2.90 6.40
C PRO A 39 -24.01 2.44 5.75
N SER A 40 -22.92 2.47 6.51
CA SER A 40 -21.61 2.02 6.02
C SER A 40 -21.59 0.53 5.70
N LEU A 41 -22.21 -0.30 6.54
CA LEU A 41 -22.33 -1.74 6.32
C LEU A 41 -23.16 -2.07 5.08
N VAL A 42 -24.27 -1.34 4.84
CA VAL A 42 -25.08 -1.50 3.63
C VAL A 42 -24.27 -1.14 2.39
N PHE A 43 -23.55 0.00 2.39
CA PHE A 43 -22.68 0.37 1.28
C PHE A 43 -21.59 -0.69 1.02
N LEU A 44 -20.91 -1.17 2.06
CA LEU A 44 -19.91 -2.25 1.94
C LEU A 44 -20.54 -3.54 1.40
N ALA A 45 -21.74 -3.92 1.88
CA ALA A 45 -22.41 -5.11 1.41
C ALA A 45 -22.77 -5.01 -0.07
N LEU A 46 -23.35 -3.89 -0.51
CA LEU A 46 -23.82 -3.71 -1.88
C LEU A 46 -22.70 -3.44 -2.89
N PHE A 47 -21.68 -2.67 -2.52
CA PHE A 47 -20.66 -2.20 -3.47
C PHE A 47 -19.31 -2.92 -3.34
N THR A 48 -19.11 -3.72 -2.29
CA THR A 48 -17.89 -4.50 -2.11
C THR A 48 -18.18 -6.00 -2.06
N PHE A 49 -18.94 -6.45 -1.07
CA PHE A 49 -19.14 -7.89 -0.87
C PHE A 49 -20.03 -8.53 -1.93
N TYR A 50 -21.10 -7.86 -2.34
CA TYR A 50 -21.97 -8.36 -3.39
C TYR A 50 -21.25 -8.52 -4.74
N PRO A 51 -20.49 -7.54 -5.28
CA PRO A 51 -19.74 -7.72 -6.52
C PRO A 51 -18.65 -8.81 -6.43
N ILE A 52 -18.00 -8.97 -5.27
CA ILE A 52 -17.03 -10.05 -5.05
C ILE A 52 -17.75 -11.42 -5.14
N GLY A 53 -18.84 -11.59 -4.42
CA GLY A 53 -19.63 -12.82 -4.46
C GLY A 53 -20.21 -13.10 -5.84
N PHE A 54 -20.67 -12.05 -6.53
CA PHE A 54 -21.21 -12.16 -7.89
C PHE A 54 -20.11 -12.52 -8.91
N SER A 55 -18.91 -11.97 -8.78
CA SER A 55 -17.76 -12.38 -9.58
C SER A 55 -17.41 -13.83 -9.35
N ALA A 56 -17.36 -14.28 -8.09
CA ALA A 56 -17.13 -15.69 -7.76
C ALA A 56 -18.23 -16.61 -8.32
N TYR A 57 -19.48 -16.16 -8.34
CA TYR A 57 -20.58 -16.90 -8.99
C TYR A 57 -20.37 -16.98 -10.50
N LEU A 58 -20.07 -15.85 -11.17
CA LEU A 58 -19.85 -15.81 -12.62
C LEU A 58 -18.63 -16.64 -13.08
N SER A 59 -17.65 -16.84 -12.23
CA SER A 59 -16.47 -17.64 -12.52
C SER A 59 -16.77 -19.12 -12.80
N LEU A 60 -17.96 -19.60 -12.36
CA LEU A 60 -18.43 -20.97 -12.58
C LEU A 60 -19.19 -21.14 -13.90
N PHE A 61 -19.31 -20.08 -14.66
CA PHE A 61 -20.02 -20.07 -15.94
C PHE A 61 -19.05 -19.77 -17.08
N ARG A 62 -19.27 -20.43 -18.22
CA ARG A 62 -18.75 -19.98 -19.51
C ARG A 62 -19.73 -18.94 -20.04
N TRP A 63 -19.30 -17.67 -20.02
CA TRP A 63 -20.13 -16.57 -20.47
C TRP A 63 -19.27 -15.55 -21.20
N ASN A 64 -19.60 -15.37 -22.49
CA ASN A 64 -19.08 -14.31 -23.31
C ASN A 64 -20.20 -13.32 -23.62
N VAL A 65 -19.94 -12.00 -23.54
CA VAL A 65 -20.96 -10.97 -23.79
C VAL A 65 -21.57 -11.05 -25.19
N LEU A 66 -20.79 -11.52 -26.16
CA LEU A 66 -21.23 -11.70 -27.56
C LEU A 66 -22.19 -12.89 -27.72
N ASN A 67 -22.17 -13.83 -26.79
CA ASN A 67 -23.10 -14.97 -26.75
C ASN A 67 -23.89 -14.91 -25.45
N PRO A 68 -25.20 -14.55 -25.48
CA PRO A 68 -25.99 -14.29 -24.28
C PRO A 68 -26.23 -15.56 -23.41
N GLU A 69 -25.99 -16.75 -23.95
CA GLU A 69 -26.18 -17.99 -23.20
C GLU A 69 -25.08 -18.17 -22.15
N LYS A 70 -25.50 -18.23 -20.89
CA LYS A 70 -24.62 -18.59 -19.77
C LYS A 70 -24.66 -20.08 -19.53
N VAL A 71 -23.59 -20.77 -19.80
CA VAL A 71 -23.48 -22.21 -19.57
C VAL A 71 -22.74 -22.46 -18.26
N PHE A 72 -23.38 -23.16 -17.35
CA PHE A 72 -22.72 -23.56 -16.11
C PHE A 72 -21.67 -24.65 -16.39
N VAL A 73 -20.42 -24.37 -16.06
CA VAL A 73 -19.26 -25.26 -16.33
C VAL A 73 -18.50 -25.64 -15.05
N GLY A 74 -19.00 -25.22 -13.88
CA GLY A 74 -18.34 -25.50 -12.61
C GLY A 74 -16.90 -24.95 -12.57
N LEU A 75 -15.92 -25.81 -12.33
CA LEU A 75 -14.50 -25.41 -12.18
C LEU A 75 -13.70 -25.46 -13.50
N GLU A 76 -14.34 -25.62 -14.64
CA GLU A 76 -13.64 -25.76 -15.93
C GLU A 76 -12.78 -24.55 -16.27
N ASN A 77 -13.25 -23.31 -15.98
CA ASN A 77 -12.48 -22.09 -16.18
C ASN A 77 -11.15 -22.12 -15.41
N TYR A 78 -11.15 -22.62 -14.17
CA TYR A 78 -9.95 -22.75 -13.35
C TYR A 78 -9.00 -23.83 -13.86
N LEU A 79 -9.52 -24.93 -14.34
CA LEU A 79 -8.72 -26.03 -14.93
C LEU A 79 -8.06 -25.54 -16.22
N HIS A 80 -8.78 -24.79 -17.05
CA HIS A 80 -8.24 -24.18 -18.26
C HIS A 80 -7.09 -23.24 -17.93
N LEU A 81 -7.28 -22.29 -16.98
CA LEU A 81 -6.22 -21.37 -16.55
C LEU A 81 -4.99 -22.12 -16.02
N TRP A 82 -5.19 -23.19 -15.26
CA TRP A 82 -4.08 -23.98 -14.72
C TRP A 82 -3.22 -24.63 -15.81
N GLN A 83 -3.82 -25.01 -16.92
CA GLN A 83 -3.15 -25.63 -18.07
C GLN A 83 -2.54 -24.60 -19.03
N GLU A 84 -2.91 -23.32 -18.91
CA GLU A 84 -2.47 -22.27 -19.82
C GLU A 84 -1.09 -21.71 -19.45
N PRO A 85 -0.07 -21.85 -20.33
CA PRO A 85 1.28 -21.35 -20.04
C PRO A 85 1.33 -19.84 -19.76
N LEU A 86 0.44 -19.06 -20.40
CA LEU A 86 0.37 -17.61 -20.23
C LEU A 86 -0.03 -17.22 -18.79
N PHE A 87 -0.94 -17.96 -18.18
CA PHE A 87 -1.34 -17.74 -16.78
C PHE A 87 -0.13 -17.79 -15.83
N TRP A 88 0.73 -18.79 -15.98
CA TRP A 88 1.93 -18.95 -15.17
C TRP A 88 2.98 -17.86 -15.45
N LEU A 89 3.10 -17.44 -16.71
CA LEU A 89 3.94 -16.31 -17.09
C LEU A 89 3.47 -15.02 -16.41
N VAL A 90 2.17 -14.76 -16.42
CA VAL A 90 1.55 -13.60 -15.77
C VAL A 90 1.79 -13.61 -14.26
N LEU A 91 1.60 -14.74 -13.59
CA LEU A 91 1.90 -14.89 -12.16
C LEU A 91 3.38 -14.65 -11.86
N ARG A 92 4.28 -15.21 -12.67
CA ARG A 92 5.73 -14.98 -12.56
C ARG A 92 6.08 -13.50 -12.71
N ASN A 93 5.51 -12.82 -13.71
CA ASN A 93 5.73 -11.39 -13.92
C ASN A 93 5.25 -10.56 -12.73
N ASN A 94 4.07 -10.89 -12.19
CA ASN A 94 3.54 -10.23 -10.99
C ASN A 94 4.45 -10.42 -9.79
N LEU A 95 4.94 -11.63 -9.57
CA LEU A 95 5.89 -11.93 -8.49
C LEU A 95 7.22 -11.18 -8.69
N PHE A 96 7.77 -11.18 -9.90
CA PHE A 96 8.99 -10.47 -10.22
C PHE A 96 8.84 -8.95 -10.02
N TYR A 97 7.70 -8.41 -10.45
CA TYR A 97 7.35 -7.01 -10.21
C TYR A 97 7.26 -6.69 -8.71
N ALA A 98 6.57 -7.52 -7.93
CA ALA A 98 6.45 -7.34 -6.50
C ALA A 98 7.80 -7.42 -5.77
N LEU A 99 8.63 -8.42 -6.11
CA LEU A 99 9.97 -8.57 -5.54
C LEU A 99 10.93 -7.42 -5.93
N GLY A 100 10.75 -6.83 -7.08
CA GLY A 100 11.53 -5.66 -7.51
C GLY A 100 11.05 -4.35 -6.87
N THR A 101 9.75 -4.16 -6.78
CA THR A 101 9.18 -2.88 -6.29
C THR A 101 9.14 -2.79 -4.77
N ILE A 102 8.67 -3.82 -4.06
CA ILE A 102 8.40 -3.76 -2.62
C ILE A 102 9.67 -3.43 -1.83
N PRO A 103 10.75 -4.25 -1.86
CA PRO A 103 11.91 -4.00 -1.01
C PRO A 103 12.60 -2.69 -1.37
N MET A 104 12.71 -2.37 -2.66
CA MET A 104 13.38 -1.15 -3.11
C MET A 104 12.62 0.11 -2.72
N THR A 105 11.30 0.12 -2.89
CA THR A 105 10.47 1.28 -2.51
C THR A 105 10.45 1.48 -0.99
N MET A 106 10.37 0.39 -0.22
CA MET A 106 10.42 0.44 1.24
C MET A 106 11.79 0.91 1.74
N ALA A 107 12.88 0.36 1.20
CA ALA A 107 14.23 0.75 1.59
C ALA A 107 14.52 2.21 1.25
N LEU A 108 14.16 2.65 0.04
CA LEU A 108 14.32 4.03 -0.39
C LEU A 108 13.44 4.98 0.46
N GLY A 109 12.19 4.61 0.72
CA GLY A 109 11.29 5.38 1.58
C GLY A 109 11.83 5.53 3.00
N LEU A 110 12.29 4.44 3.63
CA LEU A 110 12.90 4.47 4.96
C LEU A 110 14.20 5.30 4.97
N PHE A 111 15.08 5.10 4.01
CA PHE A 111 16.32 5.85 3.89
C PHE A 111 16.07 7.36 3.81
N LEU A 112 15.17 7.78 2.92
CA LEU A 112 14.82 9.19 2.76
C LEU A 112 14.09 9.75 4.01
N ALA A 113 13.25 8.96 4.67
CA ALA A 113 12.62 9.36 5.92
C ALA A 113 13.66 9.66 7.01
N VAL A 114 14.67 8.80 7.16
CA VAL A 114 15.77 9.01 8.12
C VAL A 114 16.56 10.26 7.77
N LEU A 115 16.87 10.52 6.50
CA LEU A 115 17.56 11.73 6.07
C LEU A 115 16.75 13.00 6.35
N VAL A 116 15.46 13.01 6.00
CA VAL A 116 14.57 14.16 6.21
C VAL A 116 14.23 14.37 7.69
N ASN A 117 14.35 13.33 8.52
CA ASN A 117 14.14 13.45 9.96
C ASN A 117 15.28 14.17 10.70
N GLN A 118 16.43 14.35 10.07
CA GLN A 118 17.54 15.13 10.66
C GLN A 118 17.20 16.61 10.85
N LYS A 119 18.03 17.34 11.61
CA LYS A 119 17.85 18.77 11.90
C LYS A 119 18.18 19.63 10.66
N LEU A 120 17.31 19.64 9.65
CA LEU A 120 17.47 20.36 8.38
C LEU A 120 16.93 21.81 8.43
N GLY A 121 16.48 22.28 9.59
CA GLY A 121 15.88 23.63 9.72
C GLY A 121 14.68 23.85 8.79
N ALA A 122 14.57 25.02 8.19
CA ALA A 122 13.48 25.40 7.27
C ALA A 122 13.47 24.57 5.97
N ALA A 123 14.61 24.06 5.52
CA ALA A 123 14.72 23.23 4.31
C ALA A 123 13.97 21.89 4.42
N ARG A 124 13.69 21.41 5.63
CA ARG A 124 12.97 20.14 5.87
C ARG A 124 11.64 20.05 5.14
N ASN A 125 10.85 21.14 5.16
CA ASN A 125 9.55 21.15 4.51
C ASN A 125 9.68 21.13 2.98
N ILE A 126 10.69 21.80 2.43
CA ILE A 126 10.97 21.78 0.98
C ILE A 126 11.32 20.37 0.53
N TYR A 127 12.23 19.69 1.23
CA TYR A 127 12.57 18.28 0.90
C TYR A 127 11.38 17.35 1.03
N ARG A 128 10.52 17.49 2.04
CA ARG A 128 9.30 16.69 2.19
C ARG A 128 8.39 16.84 0.98
N VAL A 129 8.11 18.06 0.57
CA VAL A 129 7.24 18.34 -0.57
C VAL A 129 7.86 17.83 -1.86
N ALA A 130 9.13 18.11 -2.12
CA ALA A 130 9.83 17.72 -3.33
C ALA A 130 9.88 16.18 -3.50
N LEU A 131 10.18 15.46 -2.42
CA LEU A 131 10.26 13.99 -2.44
C LEU A 131 8.87 13.32 -2.49
N PHE A 132 7.85 13.96 -1.98
CA PHE A 132 6.48 13.48 -2.05
C PHE A 132 5.79 13.81 -3.37
N TYR A 133 6.24 14.85 -4.09
CA TYR A 133 5.60 15.33 -5.31
C TYR A 133 5.31 14.26 -6.36
N PRO A 134 6.21 13.30 -6.66
CA PRO A 134 5.91 12.24 -7.62
C PRO A 134 4.64 11.45 -7.28
N THR A 135 4.35 11.26 -6.00
CA THR A 135 3.16 10.53 -5.53
C THR A 135 1.85 11.26 -5.86
N MET A 136 1.88 12.59 -5.97
CA MET A 136 0.69 13.40 -6.28
C MET A 136 0.31 13.40 -7.77
N VAL A 137 1.26 13.11 -8.66
CA VAL A 137 1.01 13.06 -10.10
C VAL A 137 0.06 11.90 -10.43
N PRO A 138 -1.01 12.06 -11.24
CA PRO A 138 -1.85 10.94 -11.67
C PRO A 138 -1.02 9.84 -12.34
N MET A 139 -1.34 8.56 -12.07
CA MET A 139 -0.53 7.42 -12.53
C MET A 139 -0.38 7.38 -14.05
N VAL A 140 -1.46 7.61 -14.79
CA VAL A 140 -1.44 7.64 -16.26
C VAL A 140 -0.51 8.73 -16.79
N ALA A 141 -0.56 9.93 -16.22
CA ALA A 141 0.33 11.05 -16.62
C ALA A 141 1.80 10.74 -16.30
N ALA A 142 2.06 10.16 -15.14
CA ALA A 142 3.40 9.71 -14.76
C ALA A 142 3.90 8.62 -15.73
N ALA A 143 3.07 7.65 -16.09
CA ALA A 143 3.42 6.59 -17.03
C ALA A 143 3.75 7.16 -18.42
N MET A 144 2.96 8.11 -18.94
CA MET A 144 3.25 8.79 -20.22
C MET A 144 4.58 9.56 -20.20
N LEU A 145 4.87 10.26 -19.08
CA LEU A 145 6.17 10.92 -18.89
C LEU A 145 7.32 9.91 -18.98
N TRP A 146 7.17 8.75 -18.34
CA TRP A 146 8.20 7.72 -18.34
C TRP A 146 8.33 6.99 -19.68
N VAL A 147 7.26 6.87 -20.47
CA VAL A 147 7.35 6.42 -21.89
C VAL A 147 8.30 7.33 -22.67
N TRP A 148 8.20 8.64 -22.48
CA TRP A 148 9.12 9.60 -23.11
C TRP A 148 10.56 9.47 -22.56
N ILE A 149 10.73 9.35 -21.24
CA ILE A 149 12.03 9.19 -20.58
C ILE A 149 12.76 7.93 -21.05
N PHE A 150 12.02 6.84 -21.26
CA PHE A 150 12.54 5.56 -21.77
C PHE A 150 12.58 5.46 -23.30
N ASN A 151 12.20 6.53 -24.02
CA ASN A 151 12.23 6.50 -25.47
C ASN A 151 13.64 6.16 -25.99
N PRO A 152 13.80 5.15 -26.85
CA PRO A 152 15.12 4.74 -27.29
C PRO A 152 15.89 5.83 -28.04
N GLY A 153 15.19 6.73 -28.77
CA GLY A 153 15.83 7.76 -29.62
C GLY A 153 16.24 9.03 -28.88
N ILE A 154 15.30 9.57 -28.11
CA ILE A 154 15.40 10.90 -27.51
C ILE A 154 15.26 10.88 -25.98
N GLY A 155 15.09 9.69 -25.40
CA GLY A 155 14.81 9.55 -23.96
C GLY A 155 16.04 9.84 -23.09
N LEU A 156 15.77 10.45 -21.93
CA LEU A 156 16.81 10.87 -21.00
C LEU A 156 17.63 9.71 -20.45
N PHE A 157 17.04 8.52 -20.29
CA PHE A 157 17.77 7.38 -19.75
C PHE A 157 18.90 6.94 -20.70
N ASN A 158 18.62 6.79 -21.97
CA ASN A 158 19.67 6.43 -22.95
C ASN A 158 20.67 7.56 -23.14
N TYR A 159 20.26 8.82 -23.01
CA TYR A 159 21.19 9.94 -23.07
C TYR A 159 22.22 9.85 -21.94
N TYR A 160 21.79 9.64 -20.69
CA TYR A 160 22.71 9.55 -19.55
C TYR A 160 23.51 8.24 -19.52
N THR A 161 22.93 7.10 -19.88
CA THR A 161 23.65 5.83 -19.92
C THR A 161 24.75 5.80 -20.99
N ALA A 162 24.60 6.58 -22.08
CA ALA A 162 25.62 6.73 -23.08
C ALA A 162 26.93 7.34 -22.53
N PHE A 163 26.86 8.25 -21.53
CA PHE A 163 28.06 8.79 -20.86
C PHE A 163 28.82 7.73 -20.06
N LEU A 164 28.13 6.64 -19.67
CA LEU A 164 28.73 5.51 -18.95
C LEU A 164 29.24 4.41 -19.90
N GLY A 165 29.19 4.68 -21.24
CA GLY A 165 29.57 3.70 -22.25
C GLY A 165 28.57 2.53 -22.41
N ILE A 166 27.37 2.64 -21.86
CA ILE A 166 26.33 1.62 -21.96
C ILE A 166 25.66 1.77 -23.35
N PRO A 167 25.56 0.68 -24.15
CA PRO A 167 24.87 0.73 -25.43
C PRO A 167 23.41 1.09 -25.26
N ARG A 168 22.81 1.63 -26.33
CA ARG A 168 21.40 2.01 -26.33
C ARG A 168 20.49 0.83 -26.00
N ILE A 169 19.63 1.01 -25.03
CA ILE A 169 18.66 0.02 -24.55
C ILE A 169 17.28 0.39 -25.05
N GLU A 170 16.55 -0.59 -25.56
CA GLU A 170 15.14 -0.46 -25.94
C GLU A 170 14.25 -0.78 -24.73
N TRP A 171 14.27 0.09 -23.72
CA TRP A 171 13.69 -0.10 -22.38
C TRP A 171 12.30 -0.74 -22.36
N LEU A 172 11.40 -0.30 -23.24
CA LEU A 172 10.01 -0.77 -23.25
C LEU A 172 9.73 -1.83 -24.32
N TYR A 173 10.67 -2.06 -25.24
CA TYR A 173 10.50 -2.97 -26.37
C TYR A 173 11.35 -4.22 -26.27
N ASP A 174 12.33 -4.24 -25.35
CA ASP A 174 13.13 -5.42 -25.06
C ASP A 174 12.47 -6.30 -23.99
N ARG A 175 12.43 -7.61 -24.25
CA ARG A 175 11.78 -8.59 -23.36
C ARG A 175 12.37 -8.67 -21.93
N TYR A 176 13.62 -8.29 -21.77
CA TYR A 176 14.31 -8.34 -20.47
C TYR A 176 14.24 -7.02 -19.73
N TRP A 177 14.15 -5.90 -20.43
CA TRP A 177 14.19 -4.56 -19.85
C TRP A 177 12.80 -3.94 -19.62
N ALA A 178 11.76 -4.43 -20.31
CA ALA A 178 10.43 -3.82 -20.22
C ALA A 178 9.84 -3.87 -18.80
N LEU A 179 9.88 -5.01 -18.13
CA LEU A 179 9.37 -5.13 -16.77
C LEU A 179 10.25 -4.39 -15.74
N PRO A 180 11.60 -4.46 -15.77
CA PRO A 180 12.48 -3.58 -14.99
C PRO A 180 12.20 -2.08 -15.18
N ALA A 181 11.92 -1.62 -16.40
CA ALA A 181 11.57 -0.21 -16.64
C ALA A 181 10.29 0.20 -15.89
N ILE A 182 9.25 -0.63 -15.93
CA ILE A 182 8.01 -0.40 -15.15
C ILE A 182 8.30 -0.41 -13.65
N ILE A 183 9.17 -1.31 -13.16
CA ILE A 183 9.60 -1.36 -11.76
C ILE A 183 10.28 -0.05 -11.33
N ILE A 184 11.23 0.45 -12.13
CA ILE A 184 11.94 1.72 -11.86
C ILE A 184 10.95 2.89 -11.76
N MET A 185 10.04 3.01 -12.72
CA MET A 185 8.97 4.02 -12.70
C MET A 185 8.11 3.91 -11.45
N SER A 186 7.73 2.70 -11.06
CA SER A 186 6.86 2.44 -9.91
C SER A 186 7.54 2.73 -8.59
N ILE A 187 8.84 2.47 -8.46
CA ILE A 187 9.65 2.86 -7.30
C ILE A 187 9.66 4.38 -7.17
N TRP A 188 10.00 5.09 -8.28
CA TRP A 188 9.99 6.56 -8.31
C TRP A 188 8.64 7.16 -7.94
N LYS A 189 7.57 6.53 -8.36
CA LYS A 189 6.20 6.99 -8.10
C LYS A 189 5.79 6.85 -6.63
N ASN A 190 6.24 5.78 -5.95
CA ASN A 190 5.67 5.38 -4.67
C ASN A 190 6.59 5.62 -3.46
N PHE A 191 7.91 5.81 -3.64
CA PHE A 191 8.83 5.95 -2.50
C PHE A 191 8.46 7.11 -1.56
N GLY A 192 7.94 8.22 -2.10
CA GLY A 192 7.55 9.40 -1.32
C GLY A 192 6.39 9.13 -0.36
N TYR A 193 5.44 8.30 -0.75
CA TYR A 193 4.34 7.86 0.12
C TYR A 193 4.86 7.07 1.32
N PHE A 194 5.72 6.08 1.08
CA PHE A 194 6.30 5.28 2.15
C PHE A 194 7.28 6.08 3.02
N MET A 195 8.01 7.02 2.42
CA MET A 195 8.83 7.98 3.17
C MET A 195 8.00 8.76 4.20
N LEU A 196 6.81 9.25 3.84
CA LEU A 196 5.97 9.99 4.79
C LEU A 196 5.46 9.12 5.94
N ILE A 197 5.08 7.86 5.67
CA ILE A 197 4.64 6.93 6.72
C ILE A 197 5.79 6.66 7.69
N TYR A 198 6.97 6.34 7.18
CA TYR A 198 8.15 6.12 8.02
C TYR A 198 8.56 7.39 8.77
N LEU A 199 8.45 8.57 8.14
CA LEU A 199 8.77 9.84 8.79
C LEU A 199 7.82 10.13 9.96
N ALA A 200 6.53 9.85 9.81
CA ALA A 200 5.55 9.99 10.89
C ALA A 200 5.88 9.03 12.06
N ALA A 201 6.21 7.78 11.75
CA ALA A 201 6.61 6.80 12.76
C ALA A 201 7.92 7.17 13.47
N LEU A 202 8.93 7.68 12.73
CA LEU A 202 10.19 8.16 13.30
C LEU A 202 9.98 9.33 14.29
N GLN A 203 9.00 10.19 14.04
CA GLN A 203 8.68 11.32 14.91
C GLN A 203 7.94 10.91 16.18
N GLY A 204 7.35 9.73 16.20
CA GLY A 204 6.72 9.13 17.40
C GLY A 204 7.73 8.49 18.36
N ILE A 205 8.99 8.28 17.96
CA ILE A 205 10.01 7.68 18.84
C ILE A 205 10.49 8.74 19.84
N PRO A 206 10.40 8.46 21.16
CA PRO A 206 10.88 9.38 22.21
C PRO A 206 12.37 9.72 22.06
N ALA A 207 12.71 11.01 22.10
CA ALA A 207 14.08 11.49 21.96
C ALA A 207 15.00 10.98 23.07
N GLU A 208 14.45 10.78 24.27
CA GLU A 208 15.13 10.27 25.46
C GLU A 208 15.86 8.95 25.22
N LEU A 209 15.27 8.05 24.42
CA LEU A 209 15.90 6.76 24.06
C LEU A 209 17.19 6.96 23.25
N HIS A 210 17.21 7.96 22.38
CA HIS A 210 18.40 8.29 21.59
C HIS A 210 19.46 9.01 22.40
N GLU A 211 19.04 9.85 23.36
CA GLU A 211 19.91 10.57 24.27
C GLU A 211 20.60 9.61 25.25
N ALA A 212 19.83 8.73 25.89
CA ALA A 212 20.36 7.71 26.80
C ALA A 212 21.41 6.82 26.09
N ALA A 213 21.07 6.31 24.90
CA ALA A 213 22.01 5.50 24.12
C ALA A 213 23.26 6.28 23.67
N SER A 214 23.14 7.60 23.49
CA SER A 214 24.29 8.47 23.17
C SER A 214 25.23 8.62 24.36
N ILE A 215 24.69 8.74 25.58
CA ILE A 215 25.46 8.81 26.82
C ILE A 215 26.22 7.49 27.04
N GLU A 216 25.60 6.35 26.71
CA GLU A 216 26.25 5.02 26.76
C GLU A 216 27.28 4.79 25.63
N GLY A 217 27.54 5.79 24.76
CA GLY A 217 28.54 5.70 23.70
C GLY A 217 28.06 4.95 22.45
N ALA A 218 26.77 4.71 22.26
CA ALA A 218 26.25 4.05 21.07
C ALA A 218 26.33 4.96 19.84
N GLY A 219 27.09 4.58 18.82
CA GLY A 219 27.16 5.27 17.53
C GLY A 219 25.85 5.23 16.76
N ALA A 220 25.69 6.11 15.75
CA ALA A 220 24.45 6.28 14.97
C ALA A 220 23.95 4.98 14.33
N TRP A 221 24.85 4.16 13.77
CA TRP A 221 24.53 2.86 13.18
C TRP A 221 23.94 1.89 14.20
N ARG A 222 24.56 1.78 15.41
CA ARG A 222 24.10 0.91 16.48
C ARG A 222 22.72 1.38 17.00
N ARG A 223 22.52 2.70 17.17
CA ARG A 223 21.22 3.28 17.57
C ARG A 223 20.14 2.98 16.53
N PHE A 224 20.44 3.11 15.24
CA PHE A 224 19.49 2.78 14.17
C PHE A 224 19.00 1.33 14.27
N TRP A 225 19.92 0.36 14.30
CA TRP A 225 19.55 -1.06 14.26
C TRP A 225 19.01 -1.61 15.58
N ARG A 226 19.42 -1.01 16.74
CA ARG A 226 19.01 -1.50 18.05
C ARG A 226 17.84 -0.76 18.68
N ILE A 227 17.55 0.47 18.25
CA ILE A 227 16.48 1.31 18.80
C ILE A 227 15.50 1.69 17.71
N THR A 228 15.96 2.42 16.69
CA THR A 228 15.06 2.99 15.68
C THR A 228 14.33 1.92 14.89
N PHE A 229 15.04 0.98 14.29
CA PHE A 229 14.46 -0.03 13.41
C PHE A 229 13.47 -0.97 14.13
N PRO A 230 13.76 -1.48 15.34
CA PRO A 230 12.79 -2.27 16.10
C PRO A 230 11.50 -1.49 16.45
N LEU A 231 11.62 -0.22 16.84
CA LEU A 231 10.47 0.64 17.12
C LEU A 231 9.68 1.02 15.87
N LEU A 232 10.29 0.96 14.68
CA LEU A 232 9.63 1.14 13.39
C LEU A 232 8.94 -0.13 12.87
N MET A 233 9.08 -1.29 13.50
CA MET A 233 8.52 -2.55 13.02
C MET A 233 7.00 -2.51 12.78
N PRO A 234 6.16 -1.88 13.66
CA PRO A 234 4.74 -1.73 13.38
C PRO A 234 4.45 -0.94 12.10
N ALA A 235 5.14 0.19 11.90
CA ALA A 235 5.03 0.98 10.68
C ALA A 235 5.56 0.23 9.45
N THR A 236 6.64 -0.53 9.62
CA THR A 236 7.22 -1.37 8.56
C THR A 236 6.25 -2.47 8.12
N LEU A 237 5.58 -3.12 9.07
CA LEU A 237 4.53 -4.10 8.76
C LEU A 237 3.38 -3.46 7.99
N PHE A 238 2.90 -2.30 8.42
CA PHE A 238 1.86 -1.56 7.71
C PHE A 238 2.28 -1.21 6.28
N VAL A 239 3.46 -0.60 6.10
CA VAL A 239 4.03 -0.28 4.79
C VAL A 239 4.17 -1.53 3.92
N PHE A 240 4.62 -2.65 4.50
CA PHE A 240 4.78 -3.90 3.77
C PHE A 240 3.44 -4.46 3.25
N VAL A 241 2.39 -4.44 4.07
CA VAL A 241 1.04 -4.86 3.65
C VAL A 241 0.51 -3.95 2.53
N VAL A 242 0.64 -2.63 2.67
CA VAL A 242 0.24 -1.67 1.63
C VAL A 242 1.04 -1.88 0.34
N ALA A 243 2.35 -2.13 0.45
CA ALA A 243 3.22 -2.39 -0.69
C ALA A 243 2.83 -3.67 -1.45
N ILE A 244 2.47 -4.75 -0.74
CA ILE A 244 1.97 -5.98 -1.35
C ILE A 244 0.67 -5.69 -2.12
N ILE A 245 -0.32 -5.08 -1.47
CA ILE A 245 -1.60 -4.76 -2.12
C ILE A 245 -1.37 -3.93 -3.38
N SER A 246 -0.59 -2.86 -3.28
CA SER A 246 -0.31 -1.96 -4.40
C SER A 246 0.47 -2.64 -5.54
N SER A 247 1.40 -3.55 -5.22
CA SER A 247 2.18 -4.25 -6.24
C SER A 247 1.37 -5.29 -7.02
N PHE A 248 0.37 -5.91 -6.38
CA PHE A 248 -0.53 -6.82 -7.07
C PHE A 248 -1.64 -6.11 -7.84
N GLN A 249 -2.00 -4.89 -7.46
CA GLN A 249 -2.99 -4.04 -8.15
C GLN A 249 -2.39 -3.21 -9.29
N VAL A 250 -1.15 -3.49 -9.68
CA VAL A 250 -0.49 -2.79 -10.80
C VAL A 250 -1.25 -2.97 -12.10
N PHE A 251 -1.74 -1.88 -12.70
CA PHE A 251 -2.50 -1.88 -13.95
C PHE A 251 -2.10 -0.71 -14.85
N ASP A 252 -2.29 0.53 -14.39
CA ASP A 252 -2.19 1.74 -15.21
C ASP A 252 -0.85 1.87 -15.95
N GLN A 253 0.26 1.61 -15.26
CA GLN A 253 1.60 1.71 -15.86
C GLN A 253 1.83 0.61 -16.90
N VAL A 254 1.35 -0.61 -16.69
CA VAL A 254 1.43 -1.68 -17.68
C VAL A 254 0.57 -1.34 -18.89
N PHE A 255 -0.65 -0.89 -18.65
CA PHE A 255 -1.59 -0.51 -19.71
C PHE A 255 -1.04 0.63 -20.59
N VAL A 256 -0.45 1.68 -19.99
CA VAL A 256 0.04 2.85 -20.71
C VAL A 256 1.39 2.61 -21.35
N MET A 257 2.34 1.97 -20.65
CA MET A 257 3.73 1.90 -21.09
C MET A 257 3.99 0.78 -22.08
N THR A 258 3.35 -0.38 -21.91
CA THR A 258 3.72 -1.60 -22.65
C THR A 258 2.54 -2.40 -23.18
N GLN A 259 1.33 -2.20 -22.66
CA GLN A 259 0.15 -3.02 -22.96
C GLN A 259 0.39 -4.54 -22.78
N GLY A 260 1.19 -4.91 -21.78
CA GLY A 260 1.56 -6.30 -21.50
C GLY A 260 2.78 -6.80 -22.29
N GLY A 261 3.21 -6.08 -23.35
CA GLY A 261 4.32 -6.48 -24.21
C GLY A 261 5.72 -6.16 -23.67
N PRO A 262 6.76 -6.53 -24.43
CA PRO A 262 6.74 -7.42 -25.59
C PRO A 262 6.49 -8.89 -25.19
N ALA A 263 5.79 -9.63 -26.04
CA ALA A 263 5.52 -11.07 -25.87
C ALA A 263 5.06 -11.45 -24.44
N ASP A 264 4.11 -10.70 -23.89
CA ASP A 264 3.51 -10.84 -22.55
C ASP A 264 4.51 -10.76 -21.38
N GLN A 265 5.73 -10.26 -21.59
CA GLN A 265 6.75 -10.18 -20.53
C GLN A 265 6.43 -9.11 -19.45
N THR A 266 5.50 -8.20 -19.73
CA THR A 266 5.00 -7.25 -18.74
C THR A 266 3.53 -7.45 -18.42
N ASN A 267 2.92 -8.52 -18.95
CA ASN A 267 1.54 -8.86 -18.65
C ASN A 267 1.45 -9.30 -17.18
N VAL A 268 0.59 -8.63 -16.42
CA VAL A 268 0.35 -8.86 -14.99
C VAL A 268 -1.10 -9.23 -14.75
N LEU A 269 -1.41 -9.79 -13.59
CA LEU A 269 -2.71 -10.42 -13.32
C LEU A 269 -3.89 -9.45 -13.52
N THR A 270 -3.77 -8.19 -13.09
CA THR A 270 -4.83 -7.17 -13.28
C THR A 270 -5.02 -6.79 -14.74
N PHE A 271 -3.93 -6.72 -15.52
CA PHE A 271 -4.01 -6.47 -16.96
C PHE A 271 -4.58 -7.68 -17.71
N TYR A 272 -4.24 -8.89 -17.27
CA TYR A 272 -4.78 -10.13 -17.84
C TYR A 272 -6.29 -10.29 -17.55
N ILE A 273 -6.75 -9.92 -16.34
CA ILE A 273 -8.18 -9.79 -16.03
C ILE A 273 -8.86 -8.80 -16.99
N TYR A 274 -8.26 -7.64 -17.20
CA TYR A 274 -8.78 -6.65 -18.13
C TYR A 274 -8.87 -7.17 -19.56
N GLN A 275 -7.86 -7.89 -20.05
CA GLN A 275 -7.89 -8.48 -21.38
C GLN A 275 -9.07 -9.44 -21.54
N HIS A 276 -9.28 -10.37 -20.61
CA HIS A 276 -10.39 -11.32 -20.68
C HIS A 276 -11.75 -10.62 -20.54
N ALA A 277 -11.92 -9.79 -19.52
CA ALA A 277 -13.22 -9.19 -19.24
C ALA A 277 -13.66 -8.13 -20.26
N PHE A 278 -12.72 -7.30 -20.77
CA PHE A 278 -13.06 -6.11 -21.57
C PHE A 278 -12.54 -6.13 -23.02
N ARG A 279 -11.47 -6.86 -23.32
CA ARG A 279 -10.97 -6.98 -24.70
C ARG A 279 -11.54 -8.20 -25.42
N PHE A 280 -11.60 -9.36 -24.73
CA PHE A 280 -12.09 -10.61 -25.30
C PHE A 280 -13.57 -10.86 -24.98
N TRP A 281 -14.16 -10.00 -24.13
CA TRP A 281 -15.55 -10.10 -23.71
C TRP A 281 -15.89 -11.45 -23.01
N ASP A 282 -14.86 -12.15 -22.52
CA ASP A 282 -14.98 -13.41 -21.78
C ASP A 282 -15.12 -13.13 -20.28
N ILE A 283 -16.36 -12.87 -19.87
CA ILE A 283 -16.68 -12.51 -18.49
C ILE A 283 -16.44 -13.69 -17.54
N GLY A 284 -16.72 -14.92 -17.99
CA GLY A 284 -16.52 -16.11 -17.17
C GLY A 284 -15.06 -16.30 -16.77
N MET A 285 -14.16 -16.19 -17.74
CA MET A 285 -12.71 -16.28 -17.52
C MET A 285 -12.17 -15.08 -16.72
N GLY A 286 -12.61 -13.85 -17.06
CA GLY A 286 -12.26 -12.65 -16.28
C GLY A 286 -12.69 -12.73 -14.82
N ALA A 287 -13.87 -13.30 -14.55
CA ALA A 287 -14.37 -13.55 -13.20
C ALA A 287 -13.57 -14.62 -12.45
N ALA A 288 -13.15 -15.69 -13.14
CA ALA A 288 -12.29 -16.73 -12.56
C ALA A 288 -10.91 -16.16 -12.17
N LEU A 289 -10.29 -15.37 -13.06
CA LEU A 289 -9.04 -14.67 -12.78
C LEU A 289 -9.17 -13.69 -11.61
N THR A 290 -10.29 -12.94 -11.54
CA THR A 290 -10.58 -12.01 -10.42
C THR A 290 -10.71 -12.77 -9.11
N THR A 291 -11.37 -13.92 -9.10
CA THR A 291 -11.52 -14.77 -7.90
C THR A 291 -10.16 -15.30 -7.44
N ILE A 292 -9.32 -15.79 -8.37
CA ILE A 292 -7.94 -16.21 -8.07
C ILE A 292 -7.14 -15.04 -7.49
N PHE A 293 -7.25 -13.86 -8.08
CA PHE A 293 -6.56 -12.65 -7.62
C PHE A 293 -6.93 -12.30 -6.16
N ILE A 294 -8.23 -12.28 -5.84
CA ILE A 294 -8.72 -11.99 -4.48
C ILE A 294 -8.22 -13.05 -3.50
N CYS A 295 -8.36 -14.34 -3.83
CA CYS A 295 -7.88 -15.44 -2.98
C CYS A 295 -6.36 -15.35 -2.74
N LEU A 296 -5.59 -15.07 -3.79
CA LEU A 296 -4.13 -14.92 -3.69
C LEU A 296 -3.75 -13.77 -2.76
N LEU A 297 -4.37 -12.59 -2.91
CA LEU A 297 -4.12 -11.46 -2.01
C LEU A 297 -4.51 -11.77 -0.56
N LEU A 298 -5.66 -12.40 -0.33
CA LEU A 298 -6.09 -12.78 1.02
C LEU A 298 -5.09 -13.75 1.66
N VAL A 299 -4.64 -14.76 0.93
CA VAL A 299 -3.63 -15.72 1.41
C VAL A 299 -2.32 -14.99 1.76
N LEU A 300 -1.83 -14.12 0.87
CA LEU A 300 -0.61 -13.35 1.12
C LEU A 300 -0.72 -12.49 2.36
N ILE A 301 -1.83 -11.75 2.52
CA ILE A 301 -2.05 -10.88 3.67
C ILE A 301 -2.13 -11.70 4.96
N VAL A 302 -2.86 -12.81 4.98
CA VAL A 302 -2.94 -13.71 6.14
C VAL A 302 -1.57 -14.27 6.50
N LEU A 303 -0.78 -14.68 5.52
CA LEU A 303 0.60 -15.16 5.74
C LEU A 303 1.48 -14.07 6.35
N VAL A 304 1.40 -12.83 5.84
CA VAL A 304 2.16 -11.70 6.39
C VAL A 304 1.80 -11.46 7.86
N PHE A 305 0.52 -11.37 8.21
CA PHE A 305 0.10 -11.18 9.59
C PHE A 305 0.49 -12.36 10.49
N ARG A 306 0.40 -13.59 9.99
CA ARG A 306 0.75 -14.80 10.77
C ARG A 306 2.24 -14.92 11.04
N TYR A 307 3.12 -14.56 10.09
CA TYR A 307 4.56 -14.76 10.20
C TYR A 307 5.31 -13.50 10.60
N VAL A 308 4.99 -12.35 10.01
CA VAL A 308 5.67 -11.08 10.29
C VAL A 308 5.02 -10.38 11.47
N GLY A 309 3.69 -10.34 11.54
CA GLY A 309 2.95 -9.67 12.60
C GLY A 309 3.26 -10.20 14.00
N ARG A 310 3.55 -11.51 14.12
CA ARG A 310 3.94 -12.12 15.41
C ARG A 310 5.31 -11.66 15.94
N ARG A 311 6.15 -11.09 15.09
CA ARG A 311 7.50 -10.60 15.45
C ARG A 311 7.52 -9.10 15.73
N VAL A 312 6.39 -8.44 15.51
CA VAL A 312 6.25 -7.00 15.74
C VAL A 312 5.94 -6.79 17.23
N TYR A 313 6.81 -6.06 17.89
CA TYR A 313 6.59 -5.64 19.27
C TYR A 313 5.69 -4.41 19.25
N TYR A 314 4.51 -4.53 19.84
CA TYR A 314 3.66 -3.38 20.15
C TYR A 314 3.98 -2.99 21.57
N GLU A 315 4.39 -1.73 21.81
CA GLU A 315 4.37 -1.18 23.17
C GLU A 315 2.93 -1.31 23.68
N ALA A 316 2.74 -2.22 24.64
CA ALA A 316 1.47 -2.27 25.37
C ALA A 316 1.47 -1.07 26.32
N ASP A 317 0.47 -0.18 26.14
CA ASP A 317 0.15 0.92 27.07
C ASP A 317 -0.02 0.43 28.51
#